data_67d0d5963e4950a6a931e4b37b867b35
#
_entry.id   67d0d5963e4950a6a931e4b37b867b35
#
_cell.length_a   1.000
_cell.length_b   1.000
_cell.length_c   1.000
_cell.angle_alpha   90.00
_cell.angle_beta   90.00
_cell.angle_gamma   90.00
#
_symmetry.space_group_name_H-M   'P 1'
#
loop_
_entity.id
_entity.type
_entity.pdbx_description
1 polymer ?
#
loop_
_entity_poly.entity_id
_entity_poly.type
_entity_poly.pdbx_seq_one_letter_code
_entity_poly.pdbx_strand_id
1 'polypeptide(L)'
;MSKNYLIYPCKIMRITQNYNGKTSHYPHTVGNIKDYPIDEACKDANRDWMYCPCDEMIVKKNYTSGTNTLWLESTTKVNFADGTSDYFTMLVTHPNNDDMKNCPVGKVYKRGQKICREGIDGATGYHLHISGGKGKMQGSGWSRNSKGKWVLTTTGGTYKPEKLFYLDTAFTVVISKGGIAFKALPKTTATETVSKAGYTVGDYKVTGADVLNVRSGAGTAYAAKKFAKLSESAQKKILKLTGGVQKNGYVKGMTFTVTEVKKNWGKTPSGWVCLDYCEKIK
;
A
#
# COMPACT_ATOMS: atom_id res chain seq x y z
N MET A 1 10.85 -14.18 1.93
CA MET A 1 10.36 -12.78 1.99
C MET A 1 9.35 -12.60 0.86
N SER A 2 8.16 -12.08 1.14
CA SER A 2 7.20 -11.71 0.08
C SER A 2 7.84 -10.64 -0.83
N LYS A 3 7.63 -10.75 -2.13
CA LYS A 3 8.14 -9.74 -3.07
C LYS A 3 7.46 -8.40 -2.82
N ASN A 4 8.24 -7.32 -2.70
CA ASN A 4 7.74 -5.96 -2.55
C ASN A 4 7.19 -5.46 -3.89
N TYR A 5 5.99 -5.91 -4.29
CA TYR A 5 5.31 -5.45 -5.49
C TYR A 5 4.77 -4.03 -5.33
N LEU A 6 4.91 -3.20 -6.35
CA LEU A 6 4.28 -1.90 -6.42
C LEU A 6 2.85 -2.05 -6.93
N ILE A 7 1.86 -1.80 -6.08
CA ILE A 7 0.43 -1.88 -6.43
C ILE A 7 -0.14 -0.50 -6.71
N TYR A 8 -1.27 -0.42 -7.40
CA TYR A 8 -2.00 0.82 -7.62
C TYR A 8 -2.36 1.48 -6.27
N PRO A 9 -2.15 2.80 -6.08
CA PRO A 9 -2.18 3.42 -4.75
C PRO A 9 -3.58 3.73 -4.20
N CYS A 10 -4.66 3.60 -5.00
CA CYS A 10 -6.01 3.97 -4.58
C CYS A 10 -6.94 2.74 -4.48
N LYS A 11 -7.84 2.76 -3.50
CA LYS A 11 -8.87 1.70 -3.34
C LYS A 11 -9.97 1.77 -4.38
N ILE A 12 -10.21 2.94 -4.94
CA ILE A 12 -11.10 3.16 -6.07
C ILE A 12 -10.22 3.66 -7.21
N MET A 13 -10.28 3.03 -8.36
CA MET A 13 -9.59 3.46 -9.56
C MET A 13 -10.58 4.12 -10.51
N ARG A 14 -10.50 5.42 -10.63
CA ARG A 14 -11.25 6.22 -11.62
C ARG A 14 -10.31 7.19 -12.30
N ILE A 15 -9.55 6.71 -13.26
CA ILE A 15 -8.66 7.55 -14.06
C ILE A 15 -9.52 8.38 -15.02
N THR A 16 -9.60 9.67 -14.77
CA THR A 16 -10.36 10.64 -15.55
C THR A 16 -9.55 11.21 -16.70
N GLN A 17 -8.23 11.29 -16.54
CA GLN A 17 -7.30 11.67 -17.59
C GLN A 17 -6.05 10.77 -17.53
N ASN A 18 -5.68 10.15 -18.65
CA ASN A 18 -4.44 9.40 -18.77
C ASN A 18 -3.31 10.31 -19.31
N TYR A 19 -2.08 9.78 -19.38
CA TYR A 19 -0.91 10.48 -19.86
C TYR A 19 -0.95 10.90 -21.36
N ASN A 20 -1.90 10.40 -22.12
CA ASN A 20 -2.18 10.82 -23.50
C ASN A 20 -3.33 11.85 -23.58
N GLY A 21 -3.77 12.38 -22.44
CA GLY A 21 -4.87 13.34 -22.37
C GLY A 21 -4.60 14.60 -23.16
N LYS A 22 -5.66 15.18 -23.75
CA LYS A 22 -5.54 16.35 -24.63
C LYS A 22 -5.61 17.69 -23.89
N THR A 23 -5.89 17.67 -22.58
CA THR A 23 -6.14 18.87 -21.79
C THR A 23 -4.89 19.33 -21.03
N SER A 24 -4.50 18.64 -19.97
CA SER A 24 -3.36 19.01 -19.13
C SER A 24 -2.18 18.04 -19.23
N HIS A 25 -2.41 16.81 -19.68
CA HIS A 25 -1.40 15.75 -19.84
C HIS A 25 -0.77 15.67 -21.24
N TYR A 26 -0.95 16.69 -22.05
CA TYR A 26 -0.30 16.75 -23.37
C TYR A 26 1.22 16.64 -23.24
N PRO A 27 1.94 15.88 -24.11
CA PRO A 27 3.19 15.20 -23.78
C PRO A 27 4.11 16.08 -22.95
N HIS A 28 4.21 15.72 -21.69
CA HIS A 28 5.10 16.35 -20.73
C HIS A 28 6.53 15.89 -21.03
N THR A 29 7.25 16.66 -21.84
CA THR A 29 8.64 16.39 -22.18
C THR A 29 9.49 17.59 -21.82
N VAL A 30 10.59 17.38 -21.08
CA VAL A 30 11.63 18.35 -20.82
C VAL A 30 12.93 17.80 -21.39
N GLY A 31 13.42 18.38 -22.48
CA GLY A 31 14.54 17.79 -23.20
C GLY A 31 14.20 16.34 -23.60
N ASN A 32 14.94 15.38 -23.06
CA ASN A 32 14.71 13.94 -23.28
C ASN A 32 13.86 13.28 -22.19
N ILE A 33 13.41 14.03 -21.14
CA ILE A 33 12.63 13.49 -20.03
C ILE A 33 11.16 13.54 -20.42
N LYS A 34 10.50 12.38 -20.42
CA LYS A 34 9.07 12.22 -20.63
C LYS A 34 8.41 11.96 -19.29
N ASP A 35 7.26 12.58 -19.02
CA ASP A 35 6.42 12.28 -17.89
C ASP A 35 5.10 11.64 -18.34
N TYR A 36 4.54 10.76 -17.51
CA TYR A 36 3.35 10.00 -17.84
C TYR A 36 2.33 10.09 -16.69
N PRO A 37 1.82 11.30 -16.41
CA PRO A 37 0.87 11.50 -15.31
C PRO A 37 -0.48 10.88 -15.60
N ILE A 38 -1.21 10.58 -14.52
CA ILE A 38 -2.64 10.27 -14.54
C ILE A 38 -3.37 11.16 -13.55
N ASP A 39 -4.60 11.50 -13.85
CA ASP A 39 -5.53 12.11 -12.90
C ASP A 39 -6.45 11.02 -12.36
N GLU A 40 -6.33 10.78 -11.05
CA GLU A 40 -7.16 9.86 -10.28
C GLU A 40 -8.19 10.67 -9.51
N ALA A 41 -9.48 10.48 -9.82
CA ALA A 41 -10.57 11.23 -9.20
C ALA A 41 -11.51 10.32 -8.41
N CYS A 42 -12.14 10.89 -7.39
CA CYS A 42 -13.12 10.20 -6.57
C CYS A 42 -14.32 9.69 -7.37
N LYS A 43 -14.96 8.67 -6.83
CA LYS A 43 -16.19 8.10 -7.37
C LYS A 43 -17.36 9.09 -7.29
N ASP A 44 -17.36 9.90 -6.23
CA ASP A 44 -18.42 10.84 -5.89
C ASP A 44 -17.80 12.15 -5.33
N ALA A 45 -18.57 12.96 -4.63
CA ALA A 45 -18.09 14.20 -4.02
C ALA A 45 -17.18 13.99 -2.79
N ASN A 46 -17.01 12.75 -2.33
CA ASN A 46 -16.11 12.46 -1.22
C ASN A 46 -14.67 12.34 -1.71
N ARG A 47 -13.75 12.83 -0.92
CA ARG A 47 -12.32 12.79 -1.20
C ARG A 47 -11.76 11.41 -0.84
N ASP A 48 -11.39 10.61 -1.83
CA ASP A 48 -10.84 9.29 -1.62
C ASP A 48 -9.37 9.34 -1.15
N TRP A 49 -8.94 8.30 -0.44
CA TRP A 49 -7.60 8.21 0.07
C TRP A 49 -6.65 7.54 -0.93
N MET A 50 -5.47 8.11 -1.07
CA MET A 50 -4.29 7.44 -1.57
C MET A 50 -3.59 6.69 -0.43
N TYR A 51 -3.05 5.52 -0.74
CA TYR A 51 -2.39 4.61 0.21
C TYR A 51 -0.97 4.31 -0.22
N CYS A 52 -0.11 3.96 0.74
CA CYS A 52 1.26 3.52 0.44
C CYS A 52 1.22 2.24 -0.41
N PRO A 53 1.76 2.28 -1.65
CA PRO A 53 1.59 1.23 -2.65
C PRO A 53 2.61 0.09 -2.55
N CYS A 54 3.60 0.20 -1.68
CA CYS A 54 4.68 -0.77 -1.48
C CYS A 54 4.98 -0.96 0.01
N ASP A 55 5.96 -1.78 0.37
CA ASP A 55 6.21 -2.11 1.79
C ASP A 55 6.44 -0.87 2.64
N GLU A 56 7.18 0.12 2.11
CA GLU A 56 7.43 1.36 2.83
C GLU A 56 7.80 2.51 1.89
N MET A 57 7.27 3.70 2.16
CA MET A 57 7.65 4.96 1.51
C MET A 57 7.92 6.06 2.54
N ILE A 58 8.83 6.97 2.20
CA ILE A 58 9.16 8.17 2.96
C ILE A 58 8.80 9.43 2.18
N VAL A 59 8.29 10.45 2.86
CA VAL A 59 8.08 11.79 2.27
C VAL A 59 9.45 12.46 2.09
N LYS A 60 9.84 12.69 0.85
CA LYS A 60 11.12 13.34 0.49
C LYS A 60 10.98 14.85 0.38
N LYS A 61 9.81 15.31 -0.06
CA LYS A 61 9.51 16.73 -0.21
C LYS A 61 8.02 16.98 -0.05
N ASN A 62 7.69 18.09 0.58
CA ASN A 62 6.35 18.63 0.75
C ASN A 62 6.40 20.09 0.33
N TYR A 63 5.68 20.45 -0.73
CA TYR A 63 5.68 21.79 -1.33
C TYR A 63 4.27 22.38 -1.29
N THR A 64 4.14 23.55 -0.66
CA THR A 64 2.85 24.23 -0.42
C THR A 64 2.81 25.69 -0.85
N SER A 65 3.86 26.21 -1.51
CA SER A 65 3.94 27.61 -1.97
C SER A 65 3.37 27.85 -3.37
N GLY A 66 2.60 26.94 -3.89
CA GLY A 66 1.91 27.00 -5.18
C GLY A 66 0.86 25.91 -5.18
N THR A 67 0.79 25.09 -6.23
CA THR A 67 -0.03 23.89 -6.19
C THR A 67 0.60 22.85 -5.26
N ASN A 68 -0.12 22.42 -4.25
CA ASN A 68 0.34 21.45 -3.26
C ASN A 68 0.87 20.18 -3.92
N THR A 69 2.10 19.81 -3.60
CA THR A 69 2.76 18.67 -4.22
C THR A 69 3.60 17.89 -3.21
N LEU A 70 3.48 16.57 -3.21
CA LEU A 70 4.24 15.63 -2.40
C LEU A 70 5.17 14.79 -3.28
N TRP A 71 6.40 14.55 -2.79
CA TRP A 71 7.29 13.52 -3.32
C TRP A 71 7.46 12.43 -2.29
N LEU A 72 7.15 11.21 -2.70
CA LEU A 72 7.29 10.01 -1.88
C LEU A 72 8.28 9.06 -2.56
N GLU A 73 9.19 8.49 -1.79
CA GLU A 73 10.21 7.58 -2.28
C GLU A 73 10.17 6.27 -1.49
N SER A 74 10.26 5.12 -2.17
CA SER A 74 10.34 3.83 -1.49
C SER A 74 11.67 3.69 -0.75
N THR A 75 11.64 3.16 0.47
CA THR A 75 12.86 2.97 1.29
C THR A 75 13.67 1.75 0.86
N THR A 76 13.04 0.83 0.15
CA THR A 76 13.66 -0.37 -0.45
C THR A 76 13.24 -0.51 -1.92
N LYS A 77 13.96 -1.35 -2.67
CA LYS A 77 13.58 -1.65 -4.05
C LYS A 77 12.20 -2.31 -4.12
N VAL A 78 11.42 -1.94 -5.13
CA VAL A 78 10.10 -2.51 -5.44
C VAL A 78 10.15 -3.29 -6.74
N ASN A 79 9.21 -4.24 -6.92
CA ASN A 79 9.04 -4.97 -8.17
C ASN A 79 7.93 -4.31 -8.98
N PHE A 80 8.27 -3.82 -10.16
CA PHE A 80 7.38 -3.14 -11.08
C PHE A 80 6.60 -4.09 -11.97
N ALA A 81 5.48 -3.62 -12.52
CA ALA A 81 4.64 -4.41 -13.41
C ALA A 81 5.31 -4.80 -14.74
N ASP A 82 6.37 -4.13 -15.16
CA ASP A 82 7.17 -4.53 -16.32
C ASP A 82 8.20 -5.64 -16.03
N GLY A 83 8.28 -6.10 -14.78
CA GLY A 83 9.17 -7.19 -14.35
C GLY A 83 10.54 -6.73 -13.85
N THR A 84 10.84 -5.42 -13.89
CA THR A 84 12.09 -4.87 -13.35
C THR A 84 11.97 -4.54 -11.86
N SER A 85 13.09 -4.25 -11.21
CA SER A 85 13.11 -3.86 -9.78
C SER A 85 14.10 -2.71 -9.56
N ASP A 86 13.63 -1.66 -8.88
CA ASP A 86 14.43 -0.52 -8.45
C ASP A 86 13.71 0.23 -7.33
N TYR A 87 14.31 1.32 -6.81
CA TYR A 87 13.56 2.29 -5.99
C TYR A 87 12.44 2.91 -6.82
N PHE A 88 11.41 3.37 -6.14
CA PHE A 88 10.26 4.04 -6.74
C PHE A 88 10.11 5.43 -6.15
N THR A 89 9.96 6.43 -7.00
CA THR A 89 9.60 7.80 -6.61
C THR A 89 8.27 8.18 -7.24
N MET A 90 7.38 8.75 -6.44
CA MET A 90 6.07 9.24 -6.85
C MET A 90 5.94 10.72 -6.54
N LEU A 91 5.45 11.49 -7.51
CA LEU A 91 4.99 12.87 -7.35
C LEU A 91 3.47 12.85 -7.33
N VAL A 92 2.87 13.53 -6.35
CA VAL A 92 1.41 13.63 -6.17
C VAL A 92 1.04 15.07 -5.97
N THR A 93 0.16 15.61 -6.84
CA THR A 93 -0.26 17.00 -6.81
C THR A 93 -1.74 17.12 -6.48
N HIS A 94 -2.13 18.28 -5.98
CA HIS A 94 -3.47 18.74 -5.59
C HIS A 94 -3.99 18.36 -4.20
N PRO A 95 -3.34 17.56 -3.31
CA PRO A 95 -3.86 17.40 -1.95
C PRO A 95 -4.16 18.75 -1.30
N ASN A 96 -5.20 18.83 -0.49
CA ASN A 96 -5.52 20.06 0.23
C ASN A 96 -4.53 20.29 1.38
N ASN A 97 -4.50 21.52 1.92
CA ASN A 97 -3.57 21.92 2.99
C ASN A 97 -3.70 21.07 4.27
N ASP A 98 -4.90 20.57 4.59
CA ASP A 98 -5.14 19.68 5.73
C ASP A 98 -4.42 18.33 5.58
N ASP A 99 -4.37 17.79 4.36
CA ASP A 99 -3.61 16.56 4.07
C ASP A 99 -2.10 16.84 4.04
N MET A 100 -1.67 17.97 3.46
CA MET A 100 -0.24 18.35 3.41
C MET A 100 0.38 18.50 4.80
N LYS A 101 -0.33 19.11 5.77
CA LYS A 101 0.10 19.22 7.17
C LYS A 101 0.39 17.85 7.80
N ASN A 102 -0.33 16.81 7.37
CA ASN A 102 -0.18 15.45 7.85
C ASN A 102 0.93 14.64 7.14
N CYS A 103 1.63 15.25 6.18
CA CYS A 103 2.69 14.63 5.39
C CYS A 103 4.03 15.38 5.53
N PRO A 104 4.58 15.57 6.75
CA PRO A 104 5.86 16.25 6.90
C PRO A 104 7.00 15.46 6.25
N VAL A 105 8.03 16.18 5.78
CA VAL A 105 9.25 15.56 5.24
C VAL A 105 9.85 14.62 6.28
N GLY A 106 10.28 13.44 5.84
CA GLY A 106 10.79 12.37 6.71
C GLY A 106 9.71 11.42 7.25
N LYS A 107 8.42 11.74 7.12
CA LYS A 107 7.36 10.82 7.55
C LYS A 107 7.37 9.55 6.72
N VAL A 108 7.28 8.42 7.40
CA VAL A 108 7.30 7.08 6.80
C VAL A 108 5.90 6.47 6.83
N TYR A 109 5.52 5.85 5.72
CA TYR A 109 4.27 5.12 5.56
C TYR A 109 4.55 3.67 5.20
N LYS A 110 3.87 2.74 5.84
CA LYS A 110 3.89 1.31 5.53
C LYS A 110 2.79 0.96 4.52
N ARG A 111 2.97 -0.13 3.79
CA ARG A 111 1.98 -0.66 2.83
C ARG A 111 0.55 -0.55 3.34
N GLY A 112 -0.34 0.02 2.54
CA GLY A 112 -1.76 0.17 2.85
C GLY A 112 -2.10 1.23 3.90
N GLN A 113 -1.14 1.98 4.43
CA GLN A 113 -1.43 3.16 5.25
C GLN A 113 -1.90 4.33 4.38
N LYS A 114 -2.85 5.08 4.89
CA LYS A 114 -3.38 6.31 4.27
C LYS A 114 -2.31 7.39 4.25
N ILE A 115 -2.10 8.02 3.09
CA ILE A 115 -1.11 9.10 2.89
C ILE A 115 -1.82 10.45 2.85
N CYS A 116 -2.55 10.73 1.78
CA CYS A 116 -3.33 11.96 1.58
C CYS A 116 -4.62 11.62 0.82
N ARG A 117 -5.54 12.57 0.80
CA ARG A 117 -6.79 12.45 0.02
C ARG A 117 -6.67 13.25 -1.27
N GLU A 118 -7.54 12.94 -2.19
CA GLU A 118 -7.82 13.78 -3.34
C GLU A 118 -8.09 15.21 -2.90
N GLY A 119 -7.59 16.16 -3.65
CA GLY A 119 -7.73 17.57 -3.32
C GLY A 119 -8.08 18.40 -4.54
N ILE A 120 -8.17 19.70 -4.32
CA ILE A 120 -8.57 20.68 -5.34
C ILE A 120 -7.59 21.86 -5.42
N ASP A 121 -6.46 21.77 -4.73
CA ASP A 121 -5.49 22.85 -4.70
C ASP A 121 -4.85 23.03 -6.09
N GLY A 122 -5.11 24.16 -6.73
CA GLY A 122 -4.71 24.45 -8.12
C GLY A 122 -5.45 23.61 -9.18
N ALA A 123 -6.64 23.06 -8.87
CA ALA A 123 -7.45 22.27 -9.77
C ALA A 123 -8.92 22.70 -9.77
N THR A 124 -9.70 22.24 -10.76
CA THR A 124 -11.13 22.56 -10.90
C THR A 124 -12.07 21.54 -10.28
N GLY A 125 -11.56 20.36 -9.89
CA GLY A 125 -12.30 19.28 -9.25
C GLY A 125 -11.39 18.41 -8.40
N TYR A 126 -11.97 17.70 -7.45
CA TYR A 126 -11.21 16.79 -6.58
C TYR A 126 -10.57 15.66 -7.39
N HIS A 127 -9.25 15.58 -7.33
CA HIS A 127 -8.45 14.50 -7.88
C HIS A 127 -7.03 14.50 -7.30
N LEU A 128 -6.25 13.49 -7.63
CA LEU A 128 -4.80 13.48 -7.50
C LEU A 128 -4.17 13.37 -8.88
N HIS A 129 -3.28 14.28 -9.18
CA HIS A 129 -2.37 14.15 -10.31
C HIS A 129 -1.16 13.34 -9.85
N ILE A 130 -0.93 12.19 -10.47
CA ILE A 130 0.08 11.21 -10.04
C ILE A 130 1.06 10.96 -11.18
N SER A 131 2.35 11.20 -10.92
CA SER A 131 3.46 10.79 -11.78
C SER A 131 4.37 9.82 -11.03
N GLY A 132 4.91 8.81 -11.72
CA GLY A 132 5.81 7.82 -11.16
C GLY A 132 7.09 7.64 -11.94
N GLY A 133 8.19 7.36 -11.23
CA GLY A 133 9.50 7.10 -11.82
C GLY A 133 10.25 6.00 -11.10
N LYS A 134 11.17 5.35 -11.80
CA LYS A 134 12.12 4.40 -11.22
C LYS A 134 13.33 5.14 -10.66
N GLY A 135 13.94 4.53 -9.66
CA GLY A 135 15.07 5.15 -8.97
C GLY A 135 14.64 6.16 -7.91
N LYS A 136 15.60 6.92 -7.41
CA LYS A 136 15.43 7.91 -6.35
C LYS A 136 15.14 9.29 -6.93
N MET A 137 14.53 10.15 -6.12
CA MET A 137 14.32 11.55 -6.48
C MET A 137 15.66 12.19 -6.87
N GLN A 138 15.69 12.91 -7.99
CA GLN A 138 16.88 13.57 -8.51
C GLN A 138 16.75 15.10 -8.40
N GLY A 139 17.79 15.75 -7.87
CA GLY A 139 17.85 17.20 -7.71
C GLY A 139 16.67 17.72 -6.88
N SER A 140 15.94 18.69 -7.41
CA SER A 140 14.74 19.25 -6.75
C SER A 140 13.50 18.34 -6.82
N GLY A 141 13.58 17.18 -7.48
CA GLY A 141 12.49 16.23 -7.69
C GLY A 141 11.60 16.56 -8.89
N TRP A 142 11.84 17.69 -9.54
CA TRP A 142 11.14 18.12 -10.76
C TRP A 142 11.99 19.01 -11.66
N SER A 143 11.59 19.08 -12.94
CA SER A 143 12.08 20.06 -13.91
C SER A 143 10.90 20.72 -14.62
N ARG A 144 11.07 21.93 -15.10
CA ARG A 144 10.03 22.67 -15.80
C ARG A 144 10.31 22.66 -17.32
N ASN A 145 9.32 22.29 -18.13
CA ASN A 145 9.46 22.31 -19.57
C ASN A 145 9.24 23.72 -20.15
N SER A 146 9.52 23.91 -21.46
CA SER A 146 9.33 25.18 -22.18
C SER A 146 7.89 25.71 -22.16
N LYS A 147 6.91 24.85 -21.90
CA LYS A 147 5.48 25.19 -21.75
C LYS A 147 5.09 25.46 -20.29
N GLY A 148 6.05 25.54 -19.37
CA GLY A 148 5.82 25.79 -17.96
C GLY A 148 5.26 24.62 -17.17
N LYS A 149 5.20 23.39 -17.73
CA LYS A 149 4.71 22.21 -17.05
C LYS A 149 5.82 21.55 -16.24
N TRP A 150 5.49 21.11 -15.02
CA TRP A 150 6.40 20.40 -14.14
C TRP A 150 6.45 18.91 -14.46
N VAL A 151 7.64 18.35 -14.45
CA VAL A 151 7.92 16.94 -14.78
C VAL A 151 8.73 16.34 -13.66
N LEU A 152 8.29 15.18 -13.15
CA LEU A 152 9.01 14.42 -12.13
C LEU A 152 10.42 14.04 -12.65
N THR A 153 11.45 14.22 -11.80
CA THR A 153 12.81 13.79 -12.09
C THR A 153 13.30 12.74 -11.11
N THR A 154 13.73 11.60 -11.66
CA THR A 154 14.30 10.47 -10.89
C THR A 154 15.55 9.94 -11.56
N THR A 155 16.39 9.21 -10.83
CA THR A 155 17.65 8.65 -11.34
C THR A 155 17.45 7.61 -12.44
N GLY A 156 16.30 6.95 -12.50
CA GLY A 156 15.93 5.97 -13.53
C GLY A 156 14.90 6.46 -14.55
N GLY A 157 14.44 7.73 -14.42
CA GLY A 157 13.45 8.34 -15.30
C GLY A 157 12.00 7.99 -14.94
N THR A 158 11.05 8.61 -15.65
CA THR A 158 9.60 8.41 -15.47
C THR A 158 9.07 7.30 -16.37
N TYR A 159 8.00 6.65 -15.93
CA TYR A 159 7.44 5.50 -16.63
C TYR A 159 5.91 5.57 -16.66
N LYS A 160 5.33 4.96 -17.72
CA LYS A 160 3.89 4.79 -17.84
C LYS A 160 3.33 4.01 -16.67
N PRO A 161 2.14 4.36 -16.13
CA PRO A 161 1.56 3.73 -14.95
C PRO A 161 1.45 2.21 -15.05
N GLU A 162 1.09 1.67 -16.24
CA GLU A 162 0.99 0.22 -16.48
C GLU A 162 2.34 -0.52 -16.47
N LYS A 163 3.45 0.21 -16.53
CA LYS A 163 4.80 -0.35 -16.38
C LYS A 163 5.23 -0.37 -14.92
N LEU A 164 4.65 0.51 -14.11
CA LEU A 164 4.98 0.67 -12.69
C LEU A 164 4.07 -0.19 -11.81
N PHE A 165 2.75 0.03 -11.91
CA PHE A 165 1.78 -0.51 -10.95
C PHE A 165 1.16 -1.82 -11.42
N TYR A 166 1.13 -2.79 -10.50
CA TYR A 166 0.20 -3.90 -10.59
C TYR A 166 -1.18 -3.49 -10.10
N LEU A 167 -2.23 -4.05 -10.69
CA LEU A 167 -3.59 -3.94 -10.20
C LEU A 167 -3.91 -5.11 -9.27
N ASP A 168 -4.08 -4.80 -7.98
CA ASP A 168 -4.59 -5.74 -6.99
C ASP A 168 -6.11 -5.57 -6.86
N THR A 169 -6.89 -6.44 -7.49
CA THR A 169 -8.35 -6.39 -7.45
C THR A 169 -8.96 -6.76 -6.09
N ALA A 170 -8.16 -7.29 -5.17
CA ALA A 170 -8.58 -7.46 -3.79
C ALA A 170 -8.49 -6.16 -2.97
N PHE A 171 -7.65 -5.23 -3.41
CA PHE A 171 -7.45 -3.91 -2.80
C PHE A 171 -8.20 -2.81 -3.54
N THR A 172 -8.20 -2.83 -4.88
CA THR A 172 -8.71 -1.75 -5.75
C THR A 172 -9.98 -2.16 -6.49
N VAL A 173 -11.05 -1.39 -6.30
CA VAL A 173 -12.28 -1.45 -7.11
C VAL A 173 -12.09 -0.58 -8.35
N VAL A 174 -12.26 -1.16 -9.53
CA VAL A 174 -12.06 -0.47 -10.80
C VAL A 174 -13.37 0.11 -11.33
N ILE A 175 -13.44 1.43 -11.48
CA ILE A 175 -14.53 2.15 -12.15
C ILE A 175 -14.10 2.51 -13.57
N SER A 176 -12.90 3.09 -13.73
CA SER A 176 -12.32 3.46 -15.03
C SER A 176 -10.81 3.34 -14.98
N LYS A 177 -10.23 2.66 -15.97
CA LYS A 177 -8.78 2.57 -16.18
C LYS A 177 -8.22 3.70 -17.06
N GLY A 178 -9.06 4.62 -17.53
CA GLY A 178 -8.65 5.67 -18.46
C GLY A 178 -8.01 5.15 -19.76
N GLY A 179 -8.40 3.95 -20.22
CA GLY A 179 -7.82 3.28 -21.39
C GLY A 179 -6.44 2.64 -21.14
N ILE A 180 -5.98 2.54 -19.89
CA ILE A 180 -4.68 1.96 -19.52
C ILE A 180 -4.82 0.46 -19.20
N ALA A 181 -3.93 -0.37 -19.75
CA ALA A 181 -3.93 -1.83 -19.54
C ALA A 181 -3.00 -2.22 -18.38
N PHE A 182 -3.48 -2.15 -17.16
CA PHE A 182 -2.73 -2.60 -15.99
C PHE A 182 -2.65 -4.14 -15.93
N LYS A 183 -1.47 -4.65 -15.60
CA LYS A 183 -1.29 -6.06 -15.27
C LYS A 183 -1.88 -6.35 -13.89
N ALA A 184 -2.60 -7.47 -13.77
CA ALA A 184 -3.01 -7.97 -12.47
C ALA A 184 -1.78 -8.21 -11.59
N LEU A 185 -1.93 -7.92 -10.28
CA LEU A 185 -0.91 -8.35 -9.32
C LEU A 185 -0.70 -9.85 -9.52
N PRO A 186 0.54 -10.31 -9.73
CA PRO A 186 0.77 -11.72 -9.83
C PRO A 186 0.07 -12.35 -8.62
N LYS A 187 -0.97 -13.16 -8.87
CA LYS A 187 -1.36 -14.09 -7.83
C LYS A 187 -0.02 -14.69 -7.44
N THR A 188 0.45 -14.41 -6.25
CA THR A 188 1.28 -15.40 -5.62
C THR A 188 0.41 -16.65 -5.74
N THR A 189 0.55 -17.38 -6.87
CA THR A 189 0.46 -18.81 -6.73
C THR A 189 1.26 -18.93 -5.47
N ALA A 190 0.61 -19.34 -4.40
CA ALA A 190 1.35 -19.98 -3.36
C ALA A 190 2.19 -21.02 -4.12
N THR A 191 3.25 -20.49 -4.79
CA THR A 191 4.47 -21.23 -4.89
C THR A 191 4.55 -21.55 -3.44
N GLU A 192 4.22 -22.77 -3.17
CA GLU A 192 4.48 -23.33 -1.87
C GLU A 192 5.70 -22.57 -1.45
N THR A 193 5.47 -21.40 -0.75
CA THR A 193 6.48 -20.94 0.15
C THR A 193 6.71 -22.23 0.81
N VAL A 194 7.81 -22.86 0.44
CA VAL A 194 8.33 -24.00 1.15
C VAL A 194 7.97 -23.61 2.54
N SER A 195 6.90 -24.21 3.02
CA SER A 195 6.36 -23.97 4.33
C SER A 195 7.62 -23.95 5.12
N LYS A 196 7.95 -22.80 5.73
CA LYS A 196 9.15 -22.67 6.54
C LYS A 196 9.19 -23.99 7.24
N ALA A 197 9.99 -24.92 6.73
CA ALA A 197 9.84 -26.33 6.89
C ALA A 197 9.57 -26.55 8.37
N GLY A 198 8.35 -26.98 8.74
CA GLY A 198 8.08 -27.41 10.05
C GLY A 198 7.29 -26.54 10.98
N TYR A 199 6.21 -25.83 10.54
CA TYR A 199 5.17 -25.54 11.53
C TYR A 199 4.64 -26.85 12.06
N THR A 200 4.78 -27.06 13.37
CA THR A 200 4.35 -28.27 14.08
C THR A 200 3.43 -27.86 15.22
N VAL A 201 2.68 -28.80 15.74
CA VAL A 201 1.93 -28.57 16.98
C VAL A 201 2.88 -28.13 18.10
N GLY A 202 2.36 -27.40 19.08
CA GLY A 202 3.14 -26.89 20.21
C GLY A 202 2.76 -25.45 20.57
N ASP A 203 3.59 -24.80 21.38
CA ASP A 203 3.32 -23.47 21.90
C ASP A 203 3.96 -22.39 21.01
N TYR A 204 3.18 -21.35 20.77
CA TYR A 204 3.54 -20.20 19.94
C TYR A 204 3.28 -18.89 20.65
N LYS A 205 3.99 -17.83 20.22
CA LYS A 205 3.82 -16.46 20.68
C LYS A 205 3.56 -15.54 19.48
N VAL A 206 2.61 -14.64 19.58
CA VAL A 206 2.37 -13.62 18.55
C VAL A 206 3.50 -12.59 18.58
N THR A 207 4.23 -12.42 17.46
CA THR A 207 5.37 -11.51 17.34
C THR A 207 5.21 -10.54 16.17
N GLY A 208 4.57 -10.97 15.09
CA GLY A 208 4.49 -10.25 13.81
C GLY A 208 3.22 -9.42 13.60
N ALA A 209 2.31 -9.33 14.57
CA ALA A 209 1.08 -8.55 14.45
C ALA A 209 0.68 -7.96 15.80
N ASP A 210 0.13 -6.74 15.82
CA ASP A 210 -0.43 -6.15 17.05
C ASP A 210 -1.72 -6.86 17.47
N VAL A 211 -2.57 -7.23 16.48
CA VAL A 211 -3.72 -8.09 16.65
C VAL A 211 -3.77 -9.12 15.53
N LEU A 212 -3.63 -10.38 15.87
CA LEU A 212 -3.70 -11.52 14.96
C LEU A 212 -5.12 -12.06 14.90
N ASN A 213 -5.74 -12.03 13.73
CA ASN A 213 -7.10 -12.55 13.55
C ASN A 213 -7.19 -14.05 13.87
N VAL A 214 -8.18 -14.40 14.65
CA VAL A 214 -8.62 -15.79 14.86
C VAL A 214 -9.80 -16.07 13.93
N ARG A 215 -9.71 -17.10 13.08
CA ARG A 215 -10.71 -17.41 12.05
C ARG A 215 -11.44 -18.72 12.30
N SER A 216 -12.59 -18.88 11.64
CA SER A 216 -13.39 -20.12 11.73
C SER A 216 -12.76 -21.31 11.01
N GLY A 217 -11.80 -21.07 10.10
CA GLY A 217 -11.08 -22.10 9.34
C GLY A 217 -9.68 -21.65 8.94
N ALA A 218 -8.88 -22.59 8.42
CA ALA A 218 -7.51 -22.38 7.99
C ALA A 218 -7.46 -21.63 6.64
N GLY A 219 -7.38 -20.31 6.68
CA GLY A 219 -7.29 -19.45 5.49
C GLY A 219 -7.94 -18.08 5.67
N THR A 220 -7.56 -17.14 4.83
CA THR A 220 -8.06 -15.76 4.87
C THR A 220 -9.52 -15.63 4.39
N ALA A 221 -10.02 -16.60 3.64
CA ALA A 221 -11.41 -16.66 3.20
C ALA A 221 -12.42 -16.95 4.34
N TYR A 222 -11.95 -17.48 5.46
CA TYR A 222 -12.81 -17.77 6.61
C TYR A 222 -13.01 -16.51 7.46
N ALA A 223 -14.24 -16.37 8.01
CA ALA A 223 -14.61 -15.22 8.82
C ALA A 223 -13.75 -15.09 10.08
N ALA A 224 -13.32 -13.85 10.38
CA ALA A 224 -12.65 -13.52 11.63
C ALA A 224 -13.66 -13.51 12.79
N LYS A 225 -13.27 -14.08 13.93
CA LYS A 225 -14.09 -14.13 15.12
C LYS A 225 -14.00 -12.82 15.92
N LYS A 226 -15.10 -12.40 16.50
CA LYS A 226 -15.15 -11.32 17.48
C LYS A 226 -14.63 -11.78 18.84
N PHE A 227 -14.21 -10.85 19.72
CA PHE A 227 -13.72 -11.14 21.06
C PHE A 227 -14.61 -12.11 21.84
N ALA A 228 -15.92 -11.89 21.88
CA ALA A 228 -16.89 -12.73 22.58
C ALA A 228 -16.99 -14.19 22.04
N LYS A 229 -16.44 -14.47 20.86
CA LYS A 229 -16.41 -15.81 20.25
C LYS A 229 -15.05 -16.52 20.39
N LEU A 230 -14.09 -15.88 21.08
CA LEU A 230 -12.83 -16.51 21.47
C LEU A 230 -13.03 -17.36 22.72
N SER A 231 -12.12 -18.31 22.98
CA SER A 231 -12.17 -19.09 24.22
C SER A 231 -11.97 -18.17 25.43
N GLU A 232 -12.54 -18.52 26.57
CA GLU A 232 -12.41 -17.75 27.83
C GLU A 232 -10.94 -17.55 28.22
N SER A 233 -10.11 -18.55 28.06
CA SER A 233 -8.67 -18.46 28.32
C SER A 233 -8.01 -17.40 27.44
N ALA A 234 -8.38 -17.33 26.15
CA ALA A 234 -7.88 -16.31 25.24
C ALA A 234 -8.36 -14.93 25.63
N GLN A 235 -9.65 -14.78 25.96
CA GLN A 235 -10.22 -13.51 26.42
C GLN A 235 -9.50 -12.97 27.66
N LYS A 236 -9.27 -13.82 28.68
CA LYS A 236 -8.53 -13.46 29.89
C LYS A 236 -7.09 -13.00 29.58
N LYS A 237 -6.38 -13.72 28.70
CA LYS A 237 -5.02 -13.34 28.28
C LYS A 237 -5.00 -12.02 27.53
N ILE A 238 -5.96 -11.78 26.63
CA ILE A 238 -6.08 -10.53 25.87
C ILE A 238 -6.28 -9.36 26.84
N LEU A 239 -7.26 -9.46 27.75
CA LEU A 239 -7.54 -8.39 28.73
C LEU A 239 -6.32 -8.10 29.60
N LYS A 240 -5.60 -9.12 30.07
CA LYS A 240 -4.36 -8.96 30.84
C LYS A 240 -3.28 -8.21 30.06
N LEU A 241 -3.08 -8.52 28.78
CA LEU A 241 -2.02 -7.91 27.96
C LEU A 241 -2.37 -6.50 27.44
N THR A 242 -3.66 -6.16 27.41
CA THR A 242 -4.16 -4.89 26.86
C THR A 242 -4.65 -3.90 27.92
N GLY A 243 -4.44 -4.21 29.21
CA GLY A 243 -4.95 -3.34 30.29
C GLY A 243 -6.49 -3.28 30.33
N GLY A 244 -7.18 -4.37 30.02
CA GLY A 244 -8.65 -4.47 30.04
C GLY A 244 -9.34 -4.17 28.71
N VAL A 245 -8.60 -3.85 27.64
CA VAL A 245 -9.19 -3.53 26.33
C VAL A 245 -9.48 -4.79 25.52
N GLN A 246 -10.73 -5.00 25.11
CA GLN A 246 -11.13 -6.10 24.25
C GLN A 246 -10.56 -5.95 22.84
N LYS A 247 -9.96 -7.00 22.30
CA LYS A 247 -9.45 -7.09 20.91
C LYS A 247 -10.04 -8.29 20.19
N ASN A 248 -10.41 -8.11 18.92
CA ASN A 248 -11.00 -9.17 18.08
C ASN A 248 -9.95 -10.11 17.47
N GLY A 249 -9.04 -10.63 18.30
CA GLY A 249 -7.93 -11.51 17.88
C GLY A 249 -6.89 -11.66 18.97
N TYR A 250 -5.87 -12.47 18.71
CA TYR A 250 -4.73 -12.63 19.62
C TYR A 250 -3.79 -11.43 19.52
N VAL A 251 -3.37 -10.88 20.65
CA VAL A 251 -2.56 -9.67 20.70
C VAL A 251 -1.06 -10.01 20.74
N LYS A 252 -0.23 -9.05 20.32
CA LYS A 252 1.24 -9.17 20.37
C LYS A 252 1.71 -9.57 21.75
N GLY A 253 2.64 -10.53 21.81
CA GLY A 253 3.15 -11.09 23.05
C GLY A 253 2.28 -12.22 23.65
N MET A 254 1.06 -12.44 23.17
CA MET A 254 0.20 -13.53 23.65
C MET A 254 0.73 -14.89 23.24
N THR A 255 0.78 -15.81 24.21
CA THR A 255 1.14 -17.21 23.98
C THR A 255 -0.10 -18.09 23.89
N PHE A 256 -0.05 -19.11 23.01
CA PHE A 256 -1.15 -20.05 22.79
C PHE A 256 -0.62 -21.39 22.27
N THR A 257 -1.39 -22.44 22.45
CA THR A 257 -1.06 -23.81 22.01
C THR A 257 -1.75 -24.10 20.68
N VAL A 258 -1.00 -24.63 19.71
CA VAL A 258 -1.47 -25.15 18.43
C VAL A 258 -1.62 -26.66 18.52
N THR A 259 -2.82 -27.17 18.25
CA THR A 259 -3.16 -28.60 18.32
C THR A 259 -3.23 -29.29 16.96
N GLU A 260 -3.32 -28.53 15.89
CA GLU A 260 -3.36 -28.99 14.50
C GLU A 260 -2.72 -27.94 13.59
N VAL A 261 -1.95 -28.36 12.59
CA VAL A 261 -1.36 -27.47 11.60
C VAL A 261 -1.85 -27.84 10.21
N LYS A 262 -2.32 -26.84 9.47
CA LYS A 262 -2.70 -26.96 8.05
C LYS A 262 -2.00 -25.86 7.26
N LYS A 263 -0.96 -26.22 6.52
CA LYS A 263 -0.03 -25.28 5.87
C LYS A 263 0.58 -24.34 6.93
N ASN A 264 0.40 -23.01 6.77
CA ASN A 264 0.84 -21.98 7.72
C ASN A 264 -0.26 -21.57 8.73
N TRP A 265 -1.30 -22.39 8.91
CA TRP A 265 -2.39 -22.13 9.86
C TRP A 265 -2.34 -23.12 11.02
N GLY A 266 -2.38 -22.60 12.23
CA GLY A 266 -2.45 -23.36 13.46
C GLY A 266 -3.84 -23.30 14.08
N LYS A 267 -4.39 -24.46 14.46
CA LYS A 267 -5.65 -24.58 15.18
C LYS A 267 -5.44 -24.39 16.67
N THR A 268 -6.23 -23.53 17.26
CA THR A 268 -6.24 -23.20 18.69
C THR A 268 -7.64 -23.43 19.23
N PRO A 269 -7.87 -23.46 20.56
CA PRO A 269 -9.21 -23.55 21.15
C PRO A 269 -10.16 -22.41 20.66
N SER A 270 -9.65 -21.27 20.26
CA SER A 270 -10.45 -20.16 19.73
C SER A 270 -10.75 -20.29 18.23
N GLY A 271 -9.97 -21.07 17.48
CA GLY A 271 -10.06 -21.19 16.02
C GLY A 271 -8.69 -21.24 15.37
N TRP A 272 -8.59 -20.82 14.12
CA TRP A 272 -7.38 -20.88 13.32
C TRP A 272 -6.66 -19.53 13.27
N VAL A 273 -5.34 -19.54 13.42
CA VAL A 273 -4.44 -18.39 13.36
C VAL A 273 -3.34 -18.62 12.32
N CYS A 274 -2.87 -17.56 11.66
CA CYS A 274 -1.75 -17.65 10.73
C CYS A 274 -0.43 -17.65 11.51
N LEU A 275 0.34 -18.72 11.38
CA LEU A 275 1.60 -18.94 12.11
C LEU A 275 2.76 -18.10 11.57
N ASP A 276 2.62 -17.49 10.36
CA ASP A 276 3.62 -16.57 9.80
C ASP A 276 3.83 -15.30 10.67
N TYR A 277 2.85 -15.00 11.54
CA TYR A 277 2.91 -13.92 12.52
C TYR A 277 3.31 -14.36 13.92
N CYS A 278 3.82 -15.56 14.05
CA CYS A 278 4.09 -16.20 15.34
C CYS A 278 5.49 -16.82 15.37
N GLU A 279 6.05 -16.89 16.54
CA GLU A 279 7.27 -17.61 16.84
C GLU A 279 6.94 -18.85 17.67
N LYS A 280 7.48 -20.02 17.31
CA LYS A 280 7.36 -21.23 18.09
C LYS A 280 8.26 -21.14 19.30
N ILE A 281 7.71 -21.40 20.49
CA ILE A 281 8.44 -21.30 21.78
C ILE A 281 8.68 -22.65 22.44
N LYS A 282 7.89 -23.69 22.08
CA LYS A 282 8.08 -25.10 22.47
C LYS A 282 7.45 -26.03 21.44
#